data_e06230516a486373c67dd6f7e1281a55
#
_entry.id   e06230516a486373c67dd6f7e1281a55
#
_cell.length_a   1.000
_cell.length_b   1.000
_cell.length_c   1.000
_cell.angle_alpha   90.00
_cell.angle_beta   90.00
_cell.angle_gamma   90.00
#
_symmetry.space_group_name_H-M   'P 1'
#
loop_
_entity.id
_entity.type
_entity.pdbx_description
1 polymer ?
#
loop_
_entity_poly.entity_id
_entity_poly.type
_entity_poly.pdbx_seq_one_letter_code
_entity_poly.pdbx_strand_id
1 'polypeptide(L)'
;MTSSKSTHITPLTPQEFSDSVLSREPAVAVFDCDGTLWDGDSGYDFMVWSIEEGIVSRNASDWIDSRYRLYRAGTVSELAMCGEMVQIYDGLSETEVRRAAAAFFKSRFADRIFPEMHSLVAALTEHGTQIWVVSSTNNWVIEEGVHSFHVPASRVIAARAQVVNGVITSKLVDVPTGEGKASSLVAAGVGAPDVVFGNSVHDAAMLEIARQAYPVNPTPALLQIAGKHGWPIFYPEGTLPSSV
;
A
#
# COMPACT_ATOMS: atom_id res chain seq x y z
N MET A 1 5.54 -36.93 -14.43
CA MET A 1 5.97 -35.63 -14.98
C MET A 1 4.72 -34.87 -15.38
N THR A 2 4.16 -34.13 -14.43
CA THR A 2 2.98 -33.26 -14.69
C THR A 2 3.51 -31.93 -15.24
N SER A 3 3.27 -31.69 -16.53
CA SER A 3 3.57 -30.45 -17.21
C SER A 3 2.76 -29.33 -16.51
N SER A 4 3.43 -28.49 -15.74
CA SER A 4 2.86 -27.23 -15.24
C SER A 4 2.57 -26.37 -16.45
N LYS A 5 1.31 -26.31 -16.88
CA LYS A 5 0.85 -25.30 -17.83
C LYS A 5 1.03 -23.96 -17.15
N SER A 6 2.02 -23.19 -17.57
CA SER A 6 2.11 -21.77 -17.24
C SER A 6 0.82 -21.14 -17.74
N THR A 7 -0.07 -20.77 -16.84
CA THR A 7 -1.31 -20.08 -17.17
C THR A 7 -0.90 -18.65 -17.54
N HIS A 8 -0.79 -18.39 -18.84
CA HIS A 8 -0.51 -17.05 -19.34
C HIS A 8 -1.76 -16.19 -19.06
N ILE A 9 -1.69 -15.33 -18.07
CA ILE A 9 -2.76 -14.34 -17.79
C ILE A 9 -2.51 -13.17 -18.73
N THR A 10 -3.47 -12.87 -19.60
CA THR A 10 -3.43 -11.64 -20.41
C THR A 10 -3.89 -10.48 -19.54
N PRO A 11 -3.07 -9.42 -19.38
CA PRO A 11 -3.49 -8.24 -18.66
C PRO A 11 -4.69 -7.56 -19.34
N LEU A 12 -5.56 -6.97 -18.53
CA LEU A 12 -6.65 -6.14 -19.03
C LEU A 12 -6.08 -4.84 -19.59
N THR A 13 -6.68 -4.33 -20.65
CA THR A 13 -6.48 -2.95 -21.09
C THR A 13 -7.07 -1.97 -20.07
N PRO A 14 -6.68 -0.67 -20.05
CA PRO A 14 -7.24 0.31 -19.12
C PRO A 14 -8.78 0.38 -19.18
N GLN A 15 -9.35 0.31 -20.38
CA GLN A 15 -10.80 0.33 -20.55
C GLN A 15 -11.47 -0.95 -20.00
N GLU A 16 -10.95 -2.14 -20.37
CA GLU A 16 -11.46 -3.42 -19.87
C GLU A 16 -11.36 -3.50 -18.34
N PHE A 17 -10.27 -2.98 -17.76
CA PHE A 17 -10.08 -2.94 -16.32
C PHE A 17 -11.15 -2.07 -15.64
N SER A 18 -11.32 -0.83 -16.09
CA SER A 18 -12.33 0.08 -15.58
C SER A 18 -13.75 -0.50 -15.71
N ASP A 19 -14.11 -1.00 -16.90
CA ASP A 19 -15.42 -1.59 -17.17
C ASP A 19 -15.67 -2.84 -16.28
N SER A 20 -14.65 -3.69 -16.11
CA SER A 20 -14.73 -4.88 -15.27
C SER A 20 -15.00 -4.54 -13.79
N VAL A 21 -14.41 -3.46 -13.29
CA VAL A 21 -14.61 -3.01 -11.91
C VAL A 21 -15.97 -2.33 -11.75
N LEU A 22 -16.29 -1.35 -12.60
CA LEU A 22 -17.49 -0.52 -12.49
C LEU A 22 -18.78 -1.31 -12.72
N SER A 23 -18.76 -2.28 -13.66
CA SER A 23 -19.92 -3.14 -13.91
C SER A 23 -20.36 -4.00 -12.70
N ARG A 24 -19.54 -4.10 -11.67
CA ARG A 24 -19.85 -4.80 -10.43
C ARG A 24 -20.64 -3.95 -9.43
N GLU A 25 -20.73 -2.64 -9.69
CA GLU A 25 -21.38 -1.68 -8.78
C GLU A 25 -20.95 -1.88 -7.31
N PRO A 26 -19.62 -1.88 -7.01
CA PRO A 26 -19.15 -2.24 -5.69
C PRO A 26 -19.58 -1.23 -4.63
N ALA A 27 -20.11 -1.70 -3.51
CA ALA A 27 -20.40 -0.86 -2.35
C ALA A 27 -19.11 -0.51 -1.57
N VAL A 28 -18.12 -1.42 -1.56
CA VAL A 28 -16.84 -1.26 -0.86
C VAL A 28 -15.69 -1.66 -1.77
N ALA A 29 -14.73 -0.75 -1.95
CA ALA A 29 -13.49 -0.97 -2.64
C ALA A 29 -12.29 -0.73 -1.70
N VAL A 30 -11.30 -1.62 -1.73
CA VAL A 30 -10.10 -1.54 -0.89
C VAL A 30 -8.86 -1.50 -1.77
N PHE A 31 -7.96 -0.57 -1.49
CA PHE A 31 -6.73 -0.36 -2.23
C PHE A 31 -5.51 -0.49 -1.32
N ASP A 32 -4.51 -1.24 -1.76
CA ASP A 32 -3.13 -0.97 -1.37
C ASP A 32 -2.65 0.33 -2.02
N CYS A 33 -1.49 0.85 -1.59
CA CYS A 33 -0.97 2.13 -2.04
C CYS A 33 0.26 2.00 -2.94
N ASP A 34 1.40 1.63 -2.34
CA ASP A 34 2.71 1.58 -2.99
C ASP A 34 2.74 0.52 -4.11
N GLY A 35 3.01 0.93 -5.35
CA GLY A 35 2.91 0.07 -6.52
C GLY A 35 1.48 -0.23 -7.00
N THR A 36 0.45 0.25 -6.30
CA THR A 36 -0.98 0.06 -6.63
C THR A 36 -1.66 1.38 -7.02
N LEU A 37 -1.62 2.41 -6.16
CA LEU A 37 -2.18 3.75 -6.47
C LEU A 37 -1.12 4.68 -7.10
N TRP A 38 0.14 4.47 -6.78
CA TRP A 38 1.30 5.21 -7.31
C TRP A 38 2.50 4.31 -7.49
N ASP A 39 3.46 4.73 -8.30
CA ASP A 39 4.71 4.04 -8.52
C ASP A 39 5.70 4.26 -7.37
N GLY A 40 6.41 3.18 -7.00
CA GLY A 40 7.47 3.21 -5.98
C GLY A 40 7.02 2.78 -4.59
N ASP A 41 7.90 2.97 -3.61
CA ASP A 41 7.76 2.64 -2.19
C ASP A 41 7.85 3.93 -1.37
N SER A 42 6.69 4.52 -1.07
CA SER A 42 6.63 5.80 -0.35
C SER A 42 7.10 5.67 1.10
N GLY A 43 7.00 4.50 1.69
CA GLY A 43 7.46 4.24 3.05
C GLY A 43 8.97 4.27 3.16
N TYR A 44 9.65 3.51 2.31
CA TYR A 44 11.11 3.49 2.25
C TYR A 44 11.68 4.86 1.83
N ASP A 45 11.12 5.45 0.78
CA ASP A 45 11.61 6.75 0.29
C ASP A 45 11.41 7.88 1.32
N PHE A 46 10.32 7.86 2.11
CA PHE A 46 10.13 8.81 3.21
C PHE A 46 11.12 8.59 4.35
N MET A 47 11.41 7.34 4.70
CA MET A 47 12.44 7.02 5.68
C MET A 47 13.79 7.60 5.26
N VAL A 48 14.23 7.32 4.03
CA VAL A 48 15.51 7.83 3.49
C VAL A 48 15.51 9.36 3.47
N TRP A 49 14.46 9.96 2.93
CA TRP A 49 14.33 11.42 2.85
C TRP A 49 14.34 12.09 4.24
N SER A 50 13.65 11.51 5.22
CA SER A 50 13.63 12.09 6.59
C SER A 50 14.97 11.95 7.32
N ILE A 51 15.78 10.96 6.96
CA ILE A 51 17.17 10.85 7.41
C ILE A 51 18.04 11.95 6.77
N GLU A 52 17.94 12.12 5.46
CA GLU A 52 18.68 13.13 4.69
C GLU A 52 18.37 14.56 5.16
N GLU A 53 17.10 14.85 5.46
CA GLU A 53 16.63 16.14 5.99
C GLU A 53 16.94 16.34 7.49
N GLY A 54 17.52 15.34 8.14
CA GLY A 54 17.87 15.41 9.56
C GLY A 54 16.66 15.45 10.51
N ILE A 55 15.51 14.93 10.08
CA ILE A 55 14.28 14.87 10.89
C ILE A 55 14.43 13.82 11.98
N VAL A 56 14.97 12.64 11.65
CA VAL A 56 15.26 11.58 12.63
C VAL A 56 16.66 11.74 13.21
N SER A 57 16.83 11.31 14.46
CA SER A 57 18.13 11.37 15.13
C SER A 57 19.15 10.45 14.44
N ARG A 58 20.44 10.79 14.58
CA ARG A 58 21.52 9.96 14.04
C ARG A 58 21.48 8.52 14.58
N ASN A 59 21.17 8.37 15.87
CA ASN A 59 21.07 7.04 16.47
C ASN A 59 19.94 6.21 15.84
N ALA A 60 18.78 6.83 15.55
CA ALA A 60 17.68 6.16 14.87
C ALA A 60 18.06 5.81 13.42
N SER A 61 18.76 6.71 12.73
CA SER A 61 19.26 6.48 11.37
C SER A 61 20.25 5.29 11.33
N ASP A 62 21.28 5.27 12.18
CA ASP A 62 22.28 4.19 12.23
C ASP A 62 21.61 2.84 12.58
N TRP A 63 20.63 2.87 13.48
CA TRP A 63 19.87 1.68 13.87
C TRP A 63 19.04 1.14 12.70
N ILE A 64 18.22 1.96 12.04
CA ILE A 64 17.33 1.51 10.96
C ILE A 64 18.11 1.02 9.75
N ASP A 65 19.25 1.64 9.43
CA ASP A 65 20.14 1.19 8.37
C ASP A 65 20.65 -0.24 8.61
N SER A 66 21.00 -0.54 9.86
CA SER A 66 21.43 -1.90 10.23
C SER A 66 20.30 -2.91 10.11
N ARG A 67 19.08 -2.52 10.50
CA ARG A 67 17.86 -3.33 10.42
C ARG A 67 17.44 -3.58 8.99
N TYR A 68 17.50 -2.56 8.13
CA TYR A 68 17.18 -2.69 6.71
C TYR A 68 18.13 -3.65 5.99
N ARG A 69 19.42 -3.62 6.31
CA ARG A 69 20.39 -4.62 5.79
C ARG A 69 20.02 -6.06 6.18
N LEU A 70 19.60 -6.26 7.44
CA LEU A 70 19.13 -7.58 7.93
C LEU A 70 17.81 -8.00 7.27
N TYR A 71 16.90 -7.06 7.02
CA TYR A 71 15.69 -7.30 6.25
C TYR A 71 16.02 -7.76 4.81
N ARG A 72 16.90 -7.05 4.13
CA ARG A 72 17.38 -7.45 2.79
C ARG A 72 18.08 -8.81 2.76
N ALA A 73 18.68 -9.21 3.87
CA ALA A 73 19.28 -10.53 4.05
C ALA A 73 18.28 -11.62 4.46
N GLY A 74 16.98 -11.28 4.62
CA GLY A 74 15.91 -12.21 5.01
C GLY A 74 15.91 -12.62 6.48
N THR A 75 16.66 -11.92 7.36
CA THR A 75 16.72 -12.20 8.80
C THR A 75 15.76 -11.36 9.63
N VAL A 76 15.26 -10.27 9.09
CA VAL A 76 14.19 -9.44 9.67
C VAL A 76 12.94 -9.63 8.82
N SER A 77 11.80 -9.86 9.46
CA SER A 77 10.53 -10.01 8.74
C SER A 77 10.00 -8.68 8.24
N GLU A 78 9.14 -8.72 7.21
CA GLU A 78 8.40 -7.56 6.70
C GLU A 78 7.67 -6.83 7.84
N LEU A 79 6.93 -7.57 8.68
CA LEU A 79 6.19 -7.02 9.80
C LEU A 79 7.10 -6.23 10.76
N ALA A 80 8.27 -6.77 11.08
CA ALA A 80 9.23 -6.09 11.95
C ALA A 80 9.78 -4.84 11.25
N MET A 81 10.17 -4.94 9.97
CA MET A 81 10.75 -3.82 9.23
C MET A 81 9.78 -2.66 9.09
N CYS A 82 8.52 -2.92 8.69
CA CYS A 82 7.48 -1.89 8.57
C CYS A 82 7.21 -1.21 9.92
N GLY A 83 7.17 -1.97 11.02
CA GLY A 83 7.02 -1.40 12.36
C GLY A 83 8.21 -0.56 12.78
N GLU A 84 9.43 -1.02 12.54
CA GLU A 84 10.68 -0.33 12.87
C GLU A 84 10.82 0.98 12.09
N MET A 85 10.37 1.04 10.82
CA MET A 85 10.32 2.26 10.01
C MET A 85 9.36 3.31 10.58
N VAL A 86 8.35 2.93 11.36
CA VAL A 86 7.49 3.86 12.10
C VAL A 86 8.16 4.28 13.42
N GLN A 87 8.86 3.37 14.10
CA GLN A 87 9.48 3.61 15.39
C GLN A 87 10.67 4.59 15.36
N ILE A 88 11.29 4.82 14.19
CA ILE A 88 12.38 5.82 14.07
C ILE A 88 11.94 7.24 14.41
N TYR A 89 10.63 7.51 14.41
CA TYR A 89 10.03 8.81 14.74
C TYR A 89 9.69 8.95 16.23
N ASP A 90 10.05 7.97 17.08
CA ASP A 90 9.83 8.02 18.53
C ASP A 90 10.41 9.29 19.15
N GLY A 91 9.62 9.94 20.00
CA GLY A 91 9.98 11.20 20.65
C GLY A 91 9.75 12.46 19.81
N LEU A 92 9.40 12.34 18.53
CA LEU A 92 9.13 13.49 17.67
C LEU A 92 7.68 14.00 17.81
N SER A 93 7.49 15.26 17.49
CA SER A 93 6.16 15.87 17.38
C SER A 93 5.42 15.26 16.16
N GLU A 94 4.22 14.71 16.39
CA GLU A 94 3.39 14.19 15.29
C GLU A 94 3.10 15.29 14.25
N THR A 95 2.84 16.53 14.69
CA THR A 95 2.58 17.66 13.80
C THR A 95 3.77 17.95 12.86
N GLU A 96 5.00 17.82 13.36
CA GLU A 96 6.20 18.02 12.55
C GLU A 96 6.38 16.88 11.55
N VAL A 97 6.18 15.64 11.96
CA VAL A 97 6.27 14.47 11.06
C VAL A 97 5.17 14.54 9.97
N ARG A 98 3.94 14.94 10.31
CA ARG A 98 2.87 15.15 9.32
C ARG A 98 3.23 16.25 8.32
N ARG A 99 3.81 17.36 8.78
CA ARG A 99 4.27 18.42 7.87
C ARG A 99 5.38 17.92 6.93
N ALA A 100 6.29 17.12 7.47
CA ALA A 100 7.36 16.50 6.69
C ALA A 100 6.80 15.53 5.65
N ALA A 101 5.84 14.66 6.02
CA ALA A 101 5.18 13.74 5.12
C ALA A 101 4.45 14.47 3.97
N ALA A 102 3.75 15.57 4.26
CA ALA A 102 3.10 16.42 3.25
C ALA A 102 4.11 17.01 2.27
N ALA A 103 5.22 17.57 2.78
CA ALA A 103 6.29 18.14 1.95
C ALA A 103 6.96 17.06 1.07
N PHE A 104 7.25 15.91 1.66
CA PHE A 104 7.81 14.76 0.96
C PHE A 104 6.89 14.26 -0.16
N PHE A 105 5.64 13.94 0.16
CA PHE A 105 4.72 13.38 -0.83
C PHE A 105 4.52 14.35 -2.00
N LYS A 106 4.30 15.63 -1.70
CA LYS A 106 4.15 16.66 -2.71
C LYS A 106 5.36 16.78 -3.64
N SER A 107 6.58 16.66 -3.09
CA SER A 107 7.81 16.89 -3.87
C SER A 107 8.34 15.64 -4.58
N ARG A 108 7.98 14.43 -4.13
CA ARG A 108 8.59 13.19 -4.59
C ARG A 108 7.61 12.19 -5.18
N PHE A 109 6.32 12.24 -4.78
CA PHE A 109 5.32 11.22 -5.12
C PHE A 109 4.09 11.73 -5.86
N ALA A 110 3.76 13.02 -5.79
CA ALA A 110 2.55 13.56 -6.42
C ALA A 110 2.47 13.23 -7.93
N ASP A 111 3.60 13.28 -8.63
CA ASP A 111 3.69 12.99 -10.07
C ASP A 111 3.81 11.49 -10.38
N ARG A 112 3.85 10.63 -9.36
CA ARG A 112 3.93 9.17 -9.51
C ARG A 112 2.57 8.47 -9.37
N ILE A 113 1.50 9.22 -9.08
CA ILE A 113 0.14 8.67 -9.01
C ILE A 113 -0.24 8.13 -10.39
N PHE A 114 -0.71 6.89 -10.44
CA PHE A 114 -1.18 6.28 -11.69
C PHE A 114 -2.49 6.95 -12.14
N PRO A 115 -2.53 7.58 -13.33
CA PRO A 115 -3.71 8.29 -13.80
C PRO A 115 -4.95 7.40 -13.90
N GLU A 116 -4.78 6.12 -14.29
CA GLU A 116 -5.87 5.15 -14.41
C GLU A 116 -6.47 4.84 -13.04
N MET A 117 -5.63 4.69 -12.02
CA MET A 117 -6.08 4.42 -10.65
C MET A 117 -6.78 5.65 -10.06
N HIS A 118 -6.25 6.85 -10.33
CA HIS A 118 -6.90 8.09 -9.90
C HIS A 118 -8.29 8.23 -10.54
N SER A 119 -8.40 7.97 -11.84
CA SER A 119 -9.67 8.02 -12.58
C SER A 119 -10.66 6.96 -12.09
N LEU A 120 -10.18 5.73 -11.82
CA LEU A 120 -11.02 4.65 -11.29
C LEU A 120 -11.59 5.00 -9.90
N VAL A 121 -10.76 5.50 -8.99
CA VAL A 121 -11.22 5.88 -7.63
C VAL A 121 -12.23 7.02 -7.71
N ALA A 122 -12.03 8.00 -8.60
CA ALA A 122 -12.99 9.08 -8.82
C ALA A 122 -14.34 8.53 -9.31
N ALA A 123 -14.34 7.66 -10.32
CA ALA A 123 -15.56 7.04 -10.83
C ALA A 123 -16.28 6.20 -9.77
N LEU A 124 -15.56 5.38 -9.01
CA LEU A 124 -16.12 4.60 -7.89
C LEU A 124 -16.77 5.51 -6.84
N THR A 125 -16.11 6.63 -6.50
CA THR A 125 -16.64 7.61 -5.54
C THR A 125 -17.92 8.27 -6.05
N GLU A 126 -17.97 8.64 -7.33
CA GLU A 126 -19.19 9.18 -7.97
C GLU A 126 -20.35 8.19 -7.95
N HIS A 127 -20.08 6.88 -8.02
CA HIS A 127 -21.09 5.82 -7.88
C HIS A 127 -21.45 5.50 -6.42
N GLY A 128 -20.89 6.21 -5.44
CA GLY A 128 -21.18 6.03 -4.03
C GLY A 128 -20.43 4.89 -3.34
N THR A 129 -19.41 4.31 -3.98
CA THR A 129 -18.54 3.28 -3.42
C THR A 129 -17.76 3.83 -2.22
N GLN A 130 -17.73 3.08 -1.13
CA GLN A 130 -16.86 3.38 0.00
C GLN A 130 -15.42 2.96 -0.32
N ILE A 131 -14.53 3.93 -0.40
CA ILE A 131 -13.09 3.67 -0.65
C ILE A 131 -12.37 3.50 0.68
N TRP A 132 -11.65 2.39 0.82
CA TRP A 132 -10.74 2.08 1.90
C TRP A 132 -9.33 1.91 1.39
N VAL A 133 -8.35 2.22 2.22
CA VAL A 133 -6.93 2.07 1.91
C VAL A 133 -6.25 1.27 3.00
N VAL A 134 -5.42 0.30 2.61
CA VAL A 134 -4.64 -0.54 3.53
C VAL A 134 -3.18 -0.58 3.07
N SER A 135 -2.26 -0.07 3.87
CA SER A 135 -0.84 -0.01 3.52
C SER A 135 0.08 -0.40 4.68
N SER A 136 1.18 -1.06 4.38
CA SER A 136 2.25 -1.34 5.36
C SER A 136 3.12 -0.11 5.66
N THR A 137 3.00 0.95 4.87
CA THR A 137 3.66 2.24 5.06
C THR A 137 3.02 3.02 6.22
N ASN A 138 3.77 3.93 6.83
CA ASN A 138 3.30 4.76 7.93
C ASN A 138 2.10 5.63 7.53
N ASN A 139 1.18 5.81 8.47
CA ASN A 139 -0.08 6.52 8.23
C ASN A 139 0.10 7.99 7.83
N TRP A 140 1.17 8.65 8.25
CA TRP A 140 1.38 10.07 7.92
C TRP A 140 1.59 10.27 6.41
N VAL A 141 2.39 9.42 5.78
CA VAL A 141 2.62 9.47 4.32
C VAL A 141 1.38 9.01 3.55
N ILE A 142 0.73 7.92 3.99
CA ILE A 142 -0.43 7.38 3.28
C ILE A 142 -1.62 8.36 3.34
N GLU A 143 -1.90 8.96 4.49
CA GLU A 143 -2.98 9.95 4.62
C GLU A 143 -2.76 11.15 3.68
N GLU A 144 -1.51 11.61 3.52
CA GLU A 144 -1.18 12.67 2.54
C GLU A 144 -1.34 12.19 1.10
N GLY A 145 -0.86 10.98 0.78
CA GLY A 145 -0.95 10.41 -0.56
C GLY A 145 -2.37 10.24 -1.06
N VAL A 146 -3.26 9.80 -0.19
CA VAL A 146 -4.66 9.56 -0.55
C VAL A 146 -5.55 10.80 -0.46
N HIS A 147 -4.98 11.94 -0.08
CA HIS A 147 -5.72 13.20 -0.02
C HIS A 147 -6.29 13.58 -1.40
N SER A 148 -5.53 13.40 -2.47
CA SER A 148 -5.99 13.65 -3.84
C SER A 148 -7.11 12.71 -4.31
N PHE A 149 -7.28 11.57 -3.65
CA PHE A 149 -8.36 10.60 -3.88
C PHE A 149 -9.59 10.87 -2.99
N HIS A 150 -9.56 11.91 -2.17
CA HIS A 150 -10.61 12.26 -1.21
C HIS A 150 -10.96 11.15 -0.21
N VAL A 151 -10.02 10.28 0.11
CA VAL A 151 -10.20 9.22 1.12
C VAL A 151 -10.00 9.83 2.52
N PRO A 152 -11.01 9.77 3.40
CA PRO A 152 -10.88 10.31 4.75
C PRO A 152 -9.94 9.44 5.61
N ALA A 153 -9.21 10.05 6.54
CA ALA A 153 -8.27 9.35 7.43
C ALA A 153 -8.94 8.20 8.23
N SER A 154 -10.25 8.26 8.48
CA SER A 154 -11.00 7.18 9.13
C SER A 154 -11.14 5.89 8.28
N ARG A 155 -10.80 5.96 7.00
CA ARG A 155 -10.77 4.82 6.08
C ARG A 155 -9.37 4.47 5.60
N VAL A 156 -8.35 4.99 6.30
CA VAL A 156 -6.94 4.65 6.08
C VAL A 156 -6.47 3.73 7.18
N ILE A 157 -6.12 2.51 6.82
CA ILE A 157 -5.50 1.48 7.66
C ILE A 157 -4.04 1.41 7.25
N ALA A 158 -3.13 1.89 8.11
CA ALA A 158 -1.70 1.99 7.79
C ALA A 158 -0.84 1.75 9.02
N ALA A 159 0.45 1.48 8.84
CA ALA A 159 1.35 1.27 9.96
C ALA A 159 1.36 2.50 10.87
N ARG A 160 1.13 2.29 12.17
CA ARG A 160 0.86 3.38 13.10
C ARG A 160 1.49 3.15 14.46
N ALA A 161 2.12 4.20 14.99
CA ALA A 161 2.55 4.28 16.39
C ALA A 161 1.52 5.03 17.25
N GLN A 162 1.56 4.77 18.56
CA GLN A 162 0.77 5.50 19.53
C GLN A 162 1.31 6.93 19.67
N VAL A 163 0.42 7.89 19.67
CA VAL A 163 0.73 9.32 19.96
C VAL A 163 0.17 9.69 21.31
N VAL A 164 0.99 10.29 22.16
CA VAL A 164 0.61 10.75 23.50
C VAL A 164 0.95 12.23 23.64
N ASN A 165 -0.04 13.06 23.89
CA ASN A 165 0.12 14.53 23.99
C ASN A 165 0.84 15.15 22.79
N GLY A 166 0.57 14.66 21.58
CA GLY A 166 1.17 15.15 20.33
C GLY A 166 2.59 14.65 20.06
N VAL A 167 3.12 13.73 20.90
CA VAL A 167 4.43 13.12 20.73
C VAL A 167 4.26 11.66 20.33
N ILE A 168 4.97 11.25 19.28
CA ILE A 168 5.00 9.88 18.77
C ILE A 168 5.78 9.02 19.78
N THR A 169 5.29 7.81 20.02
CA THR A 169 5.98 6.84 20.90
C THR A 169 6.42 5.62 20.09
N SER A 170 7.36 4.83 20.62
CA SER A 170 7.81 3.58 20.00
C SER A 170 6.76 2.44 20.07
N LYS A 171 5.61 2.66 20.74
CA LYS A 171 4.55 1.66 20.82
C LYS A 171 3.74 1.60 19.53
N LEU A 172 3.87 0.50 18.80
CA LEU A 172 3.06 0.24 17.61
C LEU A 172 1.60 -0.04 17.98
N VAL A 173 0.68 0.51 17.21
CA VAL A 173 -0.77 0.30 17.32
C VAL A 173 -1.23 -0.73 16.30
N ASP A 174 -0.77 -0.60 15.05
CA ASP A 174 -1.06 -1.51 13.96
C ASP A 174 0.10 -1.51 12.95
N VAL A 175 0.34 -2.64 12.30
CA VAL A 175 1.27 -2.80 11.18
C VAL A 175 0.64 -3.76 10.17
N PRO A 176 -0.25 -3.26 9.30
CA PRO A 176 -1.02 -4.09 8.37
C PRO A 176 -0.16 -4.56 7.20
N THR A 177 0.45 -5.74 7.32
CA THR A 177 1.20 -6.42 6.26
C THR A 177 0.85 -7.91 6.22
N GLY A 178 0.88 -8.53 5.04
CA GLY A 178 0.51 -9.93 4.85
C GLY A 178 -0.90 -10.22 5.41
N GLU A 179 -1.01 -11.24 6.27
CA GLU A 179 -2.26 -11.61 6.96
C GLU A 179 -2.84 -10.45 7.80
N GLY A 180 -1.97 -9.55 8.26
CA GLY A 180 -2.36 -8.36 9.00
C GLY A 180 -3.25 -7.42 8.21
N LYS A 181 -3.10 -7.31 6.87
CA LYS A 181 -3.97 -6.46 6.04
C LYS A 181 -5.42 -6.92 6.10
N ALA A 182 -5.66 -8.23 5.94
CA ALA A 182 -7.01 -8.80 6.05
C ALA A 182 -7.56 -8.66 7.49
N SER A 183 -6.74 -8.94 8.49
CA SER A 183 -7.15 -8.85 9.90
C SER A 183 -7.53 -7.43 10.31
N SER A 184 -6.76 -6.42 9.90
CA SER A 184 -7.05 -5.01 10.18
C SER A 184 -8.32 -4.52 9.47
N LEU A 185 -8.58 -4.98 8.23
CA LEU A 185 -9.84 -4.73 7.52
C LEU A 185 -11.04 -5.30 8.28
N VAL A 186 -10.96 -6.57 8.71
CA VAL A 186 -12.02 -7.21 9.50
C VAL A 186 -12.26 -6.46 10.80
N ALA A 187 -11.20 -6.05 11.49
CA ALA A 187 -11.31 -5.26 12.73
C ALA A 187 -11.95 -3.89 12.51
N ALA A 188 -11.78 -3.30 11.31
CA ALA A 188 -12.45 -2.06 10.90
C ALA A 188 -13.88 -2.26 10.42
N GLY A 189 -14.41 -3.50 10.43
CA GLY A 189 -15.77 -3.83 9.98
C GLY A 189 -15.87 -4.12 8.47
N VAL A 190 -14.77 -4.27 7.76
CA VAL A 190 -14.71 -4.56 6.32
C VAL A 190 -14.26 -6.01 6.10
N GLY A 191 -15.16 -6.96 6.42
CA GLY A 191 -14.82 -8.39 6.40
C GLY A 191 -14.88 -9.07 5.03
N ALA A 192 -15.60 -8.51 4.06
CA ALA A 192 -15.74 -9.06 2.71
C ALA A 192 -15.97 -7.92 1.70
N PRO A 193 -14.92 -7.18 1.33
CA PRO A 193 -15.04 -6.08 0.37
C PRO A 193 -15.42 -6.60 -1.01
N ASP A 194 -16.16 -5.78 -1.79
CA ASP A 194 -16.61 -6.19 -3.11
C ASP A 194 -15.43 -6.30 -4.09
N VAL A 195 -14.53 -5.32 -4.05
CA VAL A 195 -13.33 -5.31 -4.88
C VAL A 195 -12.11 -4.92 -4.07
N VAL A 196 -10.97 -5.59 -4.33
CA VAL A 196 -9.68 -5.29 -3.67
C VAL A 196 -8.58 -5.22 -4.70
N PHE A 197 -7.68 -4.25 -4.52
CA PHE A 197 -6.54 -3.97 -5.39
C PHE A 197 -5.24 -4.05 -4.60
N GLY A 198 -4.20 -4.68 -5.17
CA GLY A 198 -2.90 -4.81 -4.53
C GLY A 198 -1.83 -5.26 -5.52
N ASN A 199 -0.54 -5.06 -5.19
CA ASN A 199 0.56 -5.30 -6.11
C ASN A 199 1.52 -6.41 -5.67
N SER A 200 1.54 -6.77 -4.39
CA SER A 200 2.57 -7.64 -3.82
C SER A 200 2.01 -8.89 -3.13
N VAL A 201 2.87 -9.84 -2.81
CA VAL A 201 2.49 -11.02 -2.03
C VAL A 201 1.96 -10.65 -0.64
N HIS A 202 2.34 -9.48 -0.11
CA HIS A 202 1.86 -8.98 1.18
C HIS A 202 0.40 -8.52 1.14
N ASP A 203 -0.20 -8.45 -0.07
CA ASP A 203 -1.61 -8.14 -0.28
C ASP A 203 -2.47 -9.39 -0.46
N ALA A 204 -1.84 -10.57 -0.63
CA ALA A 204 -2.55 -11.79 -0.98
C ALA A 204 -3.73 -12.09 -0.05
N ALA A 205 -3.53 -11.98 1.26
CA ALA A 205 -4.59 -12.26 2.24
C ALA A 205 -5.79 -11.30 2.11
N MET A 206 -5.56 -10.00 1.85
CA MET A 206 -6.68 -9.08 1.64
C MET A 206 -7.34 -9.25 0.27
N LEU A 207 -6.59 -9.66 -0.75
CA LEU A 207 -7.14 -10.02 -2.06
C LEU A 207 -8.02 -11.28 -1.97
N GLU A 208 -7.65 -12.25 -1.15
CA GLU A 208 -8.38 -13.52 -0.97
C GLU A 208 -9.73 -13.35 -0.26
N ILE A 209 -9.89 -12.35 0.63
CA ILE A 209 -11.18 -12.08 1.28
C ILE A 209 -12.16 -11.27 0.43
N ALA A 210 -11.72 -10.77 -0.72
CA ALA A 210 -12.55 -9.99 -1.63
C ALA A 210 -13.53 -10.86 -2.41
N ARG A 211 -14.68 -10.31 -2.78
CA ARG A 211 -15.55 -10.95 -3.78
C ARG A 211 -14.88 -11.00 -5.15
N GLN A 212 -14.11 -9.97 -5.48
CA GLN A 212 -13.26 -9.91 -6.66
C GLN A 212 -11.95 -9.21 -6.37
N ALA A 213 -10.85 -9.87 -6.68
CA ALA A 213 -9.50 -9.34 -6.57
C ALA A 213 -8.97 -8.85 -7.91
N TYR A 214 -8.24 -7.75 -7.87
CA TYR A 214 -7.55 -7.16 -9.03
C TYR A 214 -6.09 -6.86 -8.66
N PRO A 215 -5.16 -7.79 -8.91
CA PRO A 215 -3.75 -7.46 -8.85
C PRO A 215 -3.38 -6.36 -9.86
N VAL A 216 -2.87 -5.24 -9.34
CA VAL A 216 -2.42 -4.09 -10.12
C VAL A 216 -0.90 -4.06 -10.07
N ASN A 217 -0.22 -3.93 -11.23
CA ASN A 217 1.24 -3.95 -11.31
C ASN A 217 1.87 -5.08 -10.49
N PRO A 218 1.38 -6.34 -10.63
CA PRO A 218 1.71 -7.42 -9.70
C PRO A 218 3.19 -7.79 -9.76
N THR A 219 3.80 -7.95 -8.58
CA THR A 219 5.11 -8.59 -8.46
C THR A 219 5.06 -10.03 -8.99
N PRO A 220 6.21 -10.63 -9.40
CA PRO A 220 6.24 -12.00 -9.90
C PRO A 220 5.62 -13.03 -8.94
N ALA A 221 5.76 -12.83 -7.63
CA ALA A 221 5.18 -13.71 -6.62
C ALA A 221 3.64 -13.59 -6.58
N LEU A 222 3.09 -12.38 -6.63
CA LEU A 222 1.64 -12.16 -6.68
C LEU A 222 1.05 -12.63 -8.01
N LEU A 223 1.77 -12.47 -9.11
CA LEU A 223 1.33 -12.95 -10.43
C LEU A 223 1.12 -14.46 -10.45
N GLN A 224 1.98 -15.23 -9.76
CA GLN A 224 1.79 -16.68 -9.61
C GLN A 224 0.52 -17.02 -8.80
N ILE A 225 0.22 -16.24 -7.76
CA ILE A 225 -1.01 -16.40 -6.96
C ILE A 225 -2.22 -16.04 -7.82
N ALA A 226 -2.18 -14.91 -8.52
CA ALA A 226 -3.25 -14.48 -9.43
C ALA A 226 -3.59 -15.55 -10.46
N GLY A 227 -2.56 -16.23 -11.04
CA GLY A 227 -2.74 -17.33 -11.97
C GLY A 227 -3.46 -18.54 -11.40
N LYS A 228 -3.23 -18.87 -10.13
CA LYS A 228 -3.91 -19.96 -9.43
C LYS A 228 -5.38 -19.65 -9.15
N HIS A 229 -5.68 -18.41 -8.82
CA HIS A 229 -7.04 -17.95 -8.50
C HIS A 229 -7.84 -17.48 -9.72
N GLY A 230 -7.19 -17.32 -10.88
CA GLY A 230 -7.82 -16.77 -12.07
C GLY A 230 -8.19 -15.28 -11.92
N TRP A 231 -7.46 -14.53 -11.10
CA TRP A 231 -7.69 -13.12 -10.93
C TRP A 231 -7.27 -12.34 -12.17
N PRO A 232 -8.10 -11.41 -12.68
CA PRO A 232 -7.69 -10.51 -13.74
C PRO A 232 -6.62 -9.56 -13.24
N ILE A 233 -5.61 -9.28 -14.07
CA ILE A 233 -4.48 -8.40 -13.71
C ILE A 233 -4.50 -7.15 -14.58
N PHE A 234 -3.95 -6.07 -14.03
CA PHE A 234 -3.81 -4.80 -14.71
C PHE A 234 -2.41 -4.21 -14.49
N TYR A 235 -1.87 -3.57 -15.53
CA TYR A 235 -0.64 -2.79 -15.44
C TYR A 235 -0.95 -1.36 -15.84
N PRO A 236 -0.77 -0.36 -14.94
CA PRO A 236 -0.80 1.05 -15.31
C PRO A 236 0.22 1.36 -16.42
N GLU A 237 -0.02 2.43 -17.17
CA GLU A 237 0.87 2.84 -18.25
C GLU A 237 2.32 2.98 -17.77
N GLY A 238 3.26 2.45 -18.55
CA GLY A 238 4.68 2.47 -18.22
C GLY A 238 5.17 1.40 -17.22
N THR A 239 4.27 0.59 -16.63
CA THR A 239 4.65 -0.43 -15.64
C THR A 239 4.72 -1.86 -16.20
N LEU A 240 4.26 -2.09 -17.43
CA LEU A 240 4.36 -3.41 -18.07
C LEU A 240 5.81 -3.90 -18.03
N PRO A 241 6.09 -5.12 -17.53
CA PRO A 241 7.41 -5.69 -17.63
C PRO A 241 7.84 -5.71 -19.09
N SER A 242 9.03 -5.18 -19.37
CA SER A 242 9.61 -5.34 -20.72
C SER A 242 9.62 -6.84 -21.02
N SER A 243 8.95 -7.24 -22.09
CA SER A 243 8.98 -8.63 -22.55
C SER A 243 10.43 -9.08 -22.71
N VAL A 244 10.83 -10.06 -21.89
CA VAL A 244 12.11 -10.76 -21.98
C VAL A 244 12.10 -11.62 -23.26
#